data_36774d636faa68aff01f7372f73bc655
#
_entry.id   36774d636faa68aff01f7372f73bc655
#
_cell.length_a   1.000
_cell.length_b   1.000
_cell.length_c   1.000
_cell.angle_alpha   90.00
_cell.angle_beta   90.00
_cell.angle_gamma   90.00
#
_symmetry.space_group_name_H-M   'P 1'
#
loop_
_entity.id
_entity.type
_entity.pdbx_description
1 polymer ?
#
loop_
_entity_poly.entity_id
_entity_poly.type
_entity_poly.pdbx_seq_one_letter_code
_entity_poly.pdbx_strand_id
1 'polypeptide(L)'
;MPILELCAGVGALGLVAEHITSDQVRYVAEIDPAASAVLAEHYPDAPNLGDITEIDWASLIGEVDIITSGFPCQGISNAGLRKGLEDERSGLWYTVLEAIRVLRPRVVFLENVSAISRRGLAEVLAGLSSVGYDARWSCIRASDIGAAHHRDRWFCVAVPQDSDGQSWDQWRSATPRQAQGPCTSRFC
;
A
#
# COMPACT_ATOMS: atom_id res chain seq x y z
N MET A 1 14.08 -4.85 -7.46
CA MET A 1 14.00 -3.60 -6.68
C MET A 1 13.37 -3.87 -5.32
N PRO A 2 13.81 -3.25 -4.22
CA PRO A 2 13.35 -3.65 -2.89
C PRO A 2 11.92 -3.17 -2.59
N ILE A 3 11.10 -4.09 -2.06
CA ILE A 3 9.75 -3.81 -1.56
C ILE A 3 9.80 -3.70 -0.04
N LEU A 4 9.17 -2.67 0.51
CA LEU A 4 8.85 -2.52 1.93
C LEU A 4 7.34 -2.71 2.12
N GLU A 5 6.94 -3.70 2.93
CA GLU A 5 5.54 -3.93 3.29
C GLU A 5 5.23 -3.39 4.68
N LEU A 6 4.35 -2.40 4.75
CA LEU A 6 3.93 -1.73 5.98
C LEU A 6 2.56 -2.27 6.45
N CYS A 7 2.40 -2.50 7.76
CA CYS A 7 1.23 -3.16 8.33
C CYS A 7 0.99 -4.50 7.61
N ALA A 8 2.06 -5.29 7.55
CA ALA A 8 2.19 -6.40 6.61
C ALA A 8 1.19 -7.55 6.85
N GLY A 9 0.67 -7.69 8.07
CA GLY A 9 -0.13 -8.85 8.42
C GLY A 9 0.64 -10.15 8.13
N VAL A 10 0.10 -10.98 7.25
CA VAL A 10 0.76 -12.24 6.85
C VAL A 10 1.53 -12.12 5.51
N GLY A 11 1.75 -10.93 4.98
CA GLY A 11 2.56 -10.70 3.78
C GLY A 11 1.83 -10.83 2.45
N ALA A 12 0.50 -10.80 2.45
CA ALA A 12 -0.28 -11.09 1.24
C ALA A 12 -0.14 -10.00 0.16
N LEU A 13 -0.03 -8.73 0.53
CA LEU A 13 0.10 -7.64 -0.44
C LEU A 13 1.51 -7.57 -1.01
N GLY A 14 2.53 -7.85 -0.20
CA GLY A 14 3.91 -8.01 -0.64
C GLY A 14 4.07 -9.11 -1.67
N LEU A 15 3.47 -10.29 -1.41
CA LEU A 15 3.47 -11.41 -2.36
C LEU A 15 2.84 -11.04 -3.72
N VAL A 16 1.72 -10.29 -3.69
CA VAL A 16 1.10 -9.78 -4.93
C VAL A 16 2.02 -8.78 -5.64
N ALA A 17 2.65 -7.88 -4.90
CA ALA A 17 3.59 -6.91 -5.47
C ALA A 17 4.79 -7.61 -6.11
N GLU A 18 5.39 -8.62 -5.47
CA GLU A 18 6.46 -9.45 -6.04
C GLU A 18 6.04 -10.09 -7.38
N HIS A 19 4.83 -10.65 -7.40
CA HIS A 19 4.31 -11.30 -8.60
C HIS A 19 4.09 -10.30 -9.76
N ILE A 20 3.61 -9.09 -9.47
CA ILE A 20 3.31 -8.05 -10.47
C ILE A 20 4.59 -7.40 -10.99
N THR A 21 5.56 -7.13 -10.11
CA THR A 21 6.74 -6.31 -10.43
C THR A 21 7.99 -7.14 -10.71
N SER A 22 8.01 -8.42 -10.34
CA SER A 22 9.19 -9.30 -10.33
C SER A 22 10.30 -8.79 -9.39
N ASP A 23 9.93 -7.99 -8.41
CA ASP A 23 10.80 -7.47 -7.35
C ASP A 23 10.65 -8.32 -6.09
N GLN A 24 11.41 -8.07 -5.03
CA GLN A 24 11.40 -8.87 -3.81
C GLN A 24 11.09 -8.04 -2.57
N VAL A 25 10.32 -8.61 -1.64
CA VAL A 25 10.14 -8.06 -0.29
C VAL A 25 11.47 -8.13 0.45
N ARG A 26 12.00 -6.96 0.83
CA ARG A 26 13.28 -6.82 1.54
C ARG A 26 13.10 -6.35 2.97
N TYR A 27 11.97 -5.73 3.27
CA TYR A 27 11.62 -5.25 4.60
C TYR A 27 10.13 -5.45 4.83
N VAL A 28 9.77 -5.84 6.04
CA VAL A 28 8.37 -5.88 6.51
C VAL A 28 8.26 -5.09 7.81
N ALA A 29 7.08 -4.54 8.10
CA ALA A 29 6.79 -3.88 9.36
C ALA A 29 5.44 -4.38 9.88
N GLU A 30 5.47 -5.16 10.97
CA GLU A 30 4.31 -5.77 11.61
C GLU A 30 4.57 -5.93 13.12
N ILE A 31 3.58 -5.51 13.94
CA ILE A 31 3.68 -5.57 15.40
C ILE A 31 3.02 -6.81 16.01
N ASP A 32 2.08 -7.45 15.28
CA ASP A 32 1.43 -8.65 15.80
C ASP A 32 2.38 -9.84 15.80
N PRO A 33 2.61 -10.49 16.96
CA PRO A 33 3.58 -11.57 17.05
C PRO A 33 3.22 -12.80 16.21
N ALA A 34 1.91 -13.10 16.05
CA ALA A 34 1.48 -14.27 15.28
C ALA A 34 1.65 -14.01 13.78
N ALA A 35 1.31 -12.81 13.29
CA ALA A 35 1.56 -12.39 11.93
C ALA A 35 3.07 -12.32 11.63
N SER A 36 3.86 -11.78 12.55
CA SER A 36 5.33 -11.71 12.44
C SER A 36 5.98 -13.10 12.31
N ALA A 37 5.46 -14.10 13.01
CA ALA A 37 5.93 -15.47 12.88
C ALA A 37 5.67 -16.03 11.47
N VAL A 38 4.52 -15.74 10.87
CA VAL A 38 4.21 -16.13 9.49
C VAL A 38 5.10 -15.40 8.49
N LEU A 39 5.35 -14.11 8.70
CA LEU A 39 6.26 -13.32 7.86
C LEU A 39 7.69 -13.88 7.88
N ALA A 40 8.19 -14.30 9.04
CA ALA A 40 9.50 -14.90 9.17
C ALA A 40 9.67 -16.21 8.37
N GLU A 41 8.57 -16.97 8.20
CA GLU A 41 8.56 -18.16 7.35
C GLU A 41 8.48 -17.81 5.85
N HIS A 42 7.66 -16.81 5.49
CA HIS A 42 7.48 -16.40 4.09
C HIS A 42 8.68 -15.60 3.55
N TYR A 43 9.26 -14.76 4.39
CA TYR A 43 10.34 -13.82 4.04
C TYR A 43 11.50 -13.94 5.03
N PRO A 44 12.21 -15.09 5.05
CA PRO A 44 13.26 -15.36 6.06
C PRO A 44 14.43 -14.38 5.99
N ASP A 45 14.66 -13.75 4.83
CA ASP A 45 15.74 -12.79 4.60
C ASP A 45 15.29 -11.33 4.77
N ALA A 46 14.00 -11.06 5.01
CA ALA A 46 13.46 -9.72 5.20
C ALA A 46 13.30 -9.41 6.69
N PRO A 47 14.10 -8.49 7.27
CA PRO A 47 13.93 -8.09 8.66
C PRO A 47 12.55 -7.47 8.89
N ASN A 48 11.92 -7.84 10.02
CA ASN A 48 10.72 -7.16 10.50
C ASN A 48 11.13 -5.92 11.30
N LEU A 49 10.74 -4.75 10.80
CA LEU A 49 11.04 -3.45 11.41
C LEU A 49 10.11 -3.09 12.59
N GLY A 50 9.07 -3.91 12.85
CA GLY A 50 8.16 -3.72 13.98
C GLY A 50 7.17 -2.58 13.78
N ASP A 51 7.09 -1.68 14.76
CA ASP A 51 6.14 -0.56 14.77
C ASP A 51 6.53 0.52 13.76
N ILE A 52 5.64 0.80 12.81
CA ILE A 52 5.89 1.81 11.76
C ILE A 52 6.05 3.22 12.33
N THR A 53 5.57 3.48 13.55
CA THR A 53 5.70 4.80 14.21
C THR A 53 7.09 5.04 14.79
N GLU A 54 7.89 3.99 14.94
CA GLU A 54 9.24 4.03 15.52
C GLU A 54 10.36 3.95 14.47
N ILE A 55 10.01 3.75 13.19
CA ILE A 55 10.99 3.58 12.11
C ILE A 55 11.61 4.92 11.74
N ASP A 56 12.95 4.97 11.72
CA ASP A 56 13.71 6.06 11.09
C ASP A 56 13.71 5.87 9.57
N TRP A 57 12.75 6.51 8.89
CA TRP A 57 12.64 6.43 7.43
C TRP A 57 13.89 6.93 6.70
N ALA A 58 14.65 7.84 7.30
CA ALA A 58 15.85 8.39 6.66
C ALA A 58 16.93 7.32 6.49
N SER A 59 16.98 6.33 7.37
CA SER A 59 17.93 5.20 7.29
C SER A 59 17.68 4.26 6.09
N LEU A 60 16.47 4.31 5.51
CA LEU A 60 16.05 3.46 4.38
C LEU A 60 16.03 4.21 3.04
N ILE A 61 16.50 5.45 2.97
CA ILE A 61 16.57 6.21 1.72
C ILE A 61 17.51 5.50 0.72
N GLY A 62 16.98 5.21 -0.47
CA GLY A 62 17.70 4.49 -1.53
C GLY A 62 17.64 2.97 -1.41
N GLU A 63 17.11 2.43 -0.30
CA GLU A 63 16.94 1.00 -0.04
C GLU A 63 15.55 0.48 -0.40
N VAL A 64 14.58 1.38 -0.63
CA VAL A 64 13.17 1.04 -0.90
C VAL A 64 12.72 1.70 -2.18
N ASP A 65 12.16 0.91 -3.08
CA ASP A 65 11.67 1.36 -4.39
C ASP A 65 10.15 1.17 -4.55
N ILE A 66 9.59 0.25 -3.78
CA ILE A 66 8.16 -0.03 -3.74
C ILE A 66 7.70 -0.06 -2.28
N ILE A 67 6.58 0.60 -2.00
CA ILE A 67 5.88 0.46 -0.72
C ILE A 67 4.55 -0.24 -0.94
N THR A 68 4.26 -1.25 -0.12
CA THR A 68 2.94 -1.85 0.01
C THR A 68 2.39 -1.58 1.41
N SER A 69 1.08 -1.34 1.56
CA SER A 69 0.49 -1.16 2.89
C SER A 69 -0.98 -1.54 2.93
N GLY A 70 -1.32 -2.43 3.87
CA GLY A 70 -2.68 -2.73 4.30
C GLY A 70 -3.05 -1.97 5.58
N PHE A 71 -2.93 -0.64 5.58
CA PHE A 71 -3.09 0.19 6.78
C PHE A 71 -4.51 0.12 7.36
N PRO A 72 -4.69 0.19 8.71
CA PRO A 72 -6.00 0.10 9.35
C PRO A 72 -6.90 1.32 9.04
N CYS A 73 -8.17 1.04 8.70
CA CYS A 73 -9.18 2.07 8.34
C CYS A 73 -9.72 2.86 9.54
N GLN A 74 -9.49 2.41 10.77
CA GLN A 74 -10.22 2.88 11.97
C GLN A 74 -9.96 4.35 12.36
N GLY A 75 -8.90 4.97 11.87
CA GLY A 75 -8.57 6.36 12.18
C GLY A 75 -9.06 7.39 11.15
N ILE A 76 -9.19 7.02 9.89
CA ILE A 76 -9.54 7.95 8.82
C ILE A 76 -11.01 8.39 8.92
N SER A 77 -11.92 7.52 9.38
CA SER A 77 -13.35 7.81 9.47
C SER A 77 -13.74 8.78 10.59
N ASN A 78 -12.87 9.05 11.55
CA ASN A 78 -13.13 9.94 12.70
C ASN A 78 -12.54 11.35 12.53
N ALA A 79 -11.71 11.60 11.52
CA ALA A 79 -11.15 12.91 11.24
C ALA A 79 -12.21 13.97 10.88
N GLY A 80 -13.42 13.55 10.48
CA GLY A 80 -14.57 14.42 10.23
C GLY A 80 -15.34 14.88 11.48
N LEU A 81 -15.13 14.26 12.64
CA LEU A 81 -15.71 14.64 13.92
C LEU A 81 -14.59 15.12 14.86
N ARG A 82 -14.28 16.40 14.81
CA ARG A 82 -13.43 17.21 15.67
C ARG A 82 -13.22 16.63 17.10
N LYS A 83 -12.53 15.52 17.25
CA LYS A 83 -11.84 15.10 18.45
C LYS A 83 -10.38 14.90 18.07
N GLY A 84 -9.59 15.80 18.55
CA GLY A 84 -8.19 16.09 18.39
C GLY A 84 -7.26 14.99 17.87
N LEU A 85 -6.10 15.43 17.49
CA LEU A 85 -4.86 14.71 17.12
C LEU A 85 -4.41 13.58 18.09
N GLU A 86 -5.30 13.09 18.97
CA GLU A 86 -5.03 12.13 20.03
C GLU A 86 -5.53 10.71 19.79
N ASP A 87 -6.10 10.40 18.60
CA ASP A 87 -6.43 9.01 18.27
C ASP A 87 -5.23 8.35 17.58
N GLU A 88 -4.44 7.60 18.32
CA GLU A 88 -3.24 6.87 17.88
C GLU A 88 -3.46 6.06 16.57
N ARG A 89 -4.72 5.70 16.26
CA ARG A 89 -5.08 4.93 15.06
C ARG A 89 -5.30 5.79 13.81
N SER A 90 -5.57 7.09 13.98
CA SER A 90 -5.57 8.06 12.87
C SER A 90 -4.14 8.31 12.37
N GLY A 91 -3.16 8.10 13.24
CA GLY A 91 -1.76 8.33 12.96
C GLY A 91 -1.16 7.41 11.91
N LEU A 92 -1.63 6.15 11.80
CA LEU A 92 -0.96 5.16 10.95
C LEU A 92 -1.01 5.50 9.46
N TRP A 93 -2.11 6.08 8.96
CA TRP A 93 -2.12 6.58 7.58
C TRP A 93 -1.07 7.68 7.36
N TYR A 94 -0.98 8.63 8.29
CA TYR A 94 0.00 9.71 8.18
C TYR A 94 1.44 9.19 8.30
N THR A 95 1.67 8.14 9.09
CA THR A 95 2.97 7.46 9.15
C THR A 95 3.32 6.78 7.82
N VAL A 96 2.36 6.11 7.19
CA VAL A 96 2.53 5.55 5.83
C VAL A 96 2.81 6.67 4.83
N LEU A 97 2.08 7.78 4.91
CA LEU A 97 2.27 8.94 4.04
C LEU A 97 3.66 9.57 4.23
N GLU A 98 4.15 9.63 5.47
CA GLU A 98 5.49 10.12 5.78
C GLU A 98 6.57 9.19 5.21
N ALA A 99 6.40 7.86 5.31
CA ALA A 99 7.28 6.90 4.66
C ALA A 99 7.34 7.16 3.13
N ILE A 100 6.19 7.34 2.47
CA ILE A 100 6.11 7.65 1.04
C ILE A 100 6.85 8.97 0.73
N ARG A 101 6.64 10.00 1.55
CA ARG A 101 7.26 11.31 1.38
C ARG A 101 8.79 11.26 1.46
N VAL A 102 9.32 10.50 2.43
CA VAL A 102 10.77 10.40 2.70
C VAL A 102 11.45 9.46 1.71
N LEU A 103 10.89 8.27 1.52
CA LEU A 103 11.52 7.21 0.72
C LEU A 103 11.34 7.39 -0.79
N ARG A 104 10.32 8.16 -1.22
CA ARG A 104 10.06 8.46 -2.63
C ARG A 104 9.99 7.21 -3.53
N PRO A 105 9.22 6.17 -3.16
CA PRO A 105 9.13 4.97 -3.97
C PRO A 105 8.58 5.26 -5.37
N ARG A 106 9.00 4.50 -6.38
CA ARG A 106 8.44 4.62 -7.74
C ARG A 106 6.99 4.13 -7.84
N VAL A 107 6.57 3.23 -6.94
CA VAL A 107 5.18 2.72 -6.88
C VAL A 107 4.77 2.48 -5.43
N VAL A 108 3.53 2.81 -5.15
CA VAL A 108 2.87 2.51 -3.88
C VAL A 108 1.63 1.66 -4.15
N PHE A 109 1.50 0.52 -3.47
CA PHE A 109 0.30 -0.30 -3.45
C PHE A 109 -0.38 -0.18 -2.10
N LEU A 110 -1.65 0.20 -2.08
CA LEU A 110 -2.45 0.29 -0.87
C LEU A 110 -3.65 -0.64 -0.95
N GLU A 111 -3.98 -1.27 0.18
CA GLU A 111 -5.19 -2.07 0.34
C GLU A 111 -5.97 -1.58 1.57
N ASN A 112 -7.29 -1.64 1.47
CA ASN A 112 -8.16 -1.40 2.61
C ASN A 112 -9.54 -2.04 2.39
N VAL A 113 -10.41 -1.96 3.40
CA VAL A 113 -11.80 -2.33 3.23
C VAL A 113 -12.51 -1.37 2.27
N SER A 114 -13.49 -1.86 1.48
CA SER A 114 -14.22 -1.03 0.50
C SER A 114 -14.95 0.17 1.11
N ALA A 115 -15.22 0.13 2.43
CA ALA A 115 -15.83 1.24 3.16
C ALA A 115 -14.99 2.54 3.13
N ILE A 116 -13.68 2.46 2.89
CA ILE A 116 -12.79 3.62 2.74
C ILE A 116 -13.27 4.55 1.61
N SER A 117 -13.85 4.00 0.55
CA SER A 117 -14.38 4.76 -0.58
C SER A 117 -15.44 5.80 -0.19
N ARG A 118 -16.10 5.61 0.95
CA ARG A 118 -17.14 6.51 1.48
C ARG A 118 -16.68 7.35 2.65
N ARG A 119 -15.63 6.95 3.38
CA ARG A 119 -15.29 7.55 4.69
C ARG A 119 -13.85 8.02 4.84
N GLY A 120 -12.98 7.88 3.84
CA GLY A 120 -11.58 8.24 3.97
C GLY A 120 -10.86 8.43 2.66
N LEU A 121 -11.52 8.14 1.53
CA LEU A 121 -10.91 8.21 0.21
C LEU A 121 -10.34 9.59 -0.10
N ALA A 122 -11.12 10.65 0.17
CA ALA A 122 -10.67 12.01 -0.10
C ALA A 122 -9.40 12.38 0.68
N GLU A 123 -9.29 11.91 1.92
CA GLU A 123 -8.13 12.13 2.78
C GLU A 123 -6.90 11.38 2.26
N VAL A 124 -7.08 10.11 1.86
CA VAL A 124 -5.99 9.32 1.29
C VAL A 124 -5.49 9.91 -0.01
N LEU A 125 -6.38 10.27 -0.93
CA LEU A 125 -6.00 10.85 -2.22
C LEU A 125 -5.39 12.25 -2.07
N ALA A 126 -5.91 13.09 -1.17
CA ALA A 126 -5.33 14.39 -0.87
C ALA A 126 -3.94 14.25 -0.25
N GLY A 127 -3.75 13.28 0.65
CA GLY A 127 -2.44 12.95 1.22
C GLY A 127 -1.44 12.57 0.15
N LEU A 128 -1.76 11.60 -0.71
CA LEU A 128 -0.89 11.18 -1.82
C LEU A 128 -0.54 12.35 -2.74
N SER A 129 -1.54 13.15 -3.13
CA SER A 129 -1.34 14.33 -3.97
C SER A 129 -0.43 15.37 -3.29
N SER A 130 -0.57 15.58 -1.97
CA SER A 130 0.25 16.55 -1.22
C SER A 130 1.73 16.18 -1.17
N VAL A 131 2.05 14.89 -1.30
CA VAL A 131 3.44 14.39 -1.37
C VAL A 131 3.88 14.13 -2.82
N GLY A 132 3.09 14.56 -3.82
CA GLY A 132 3.42 14.52 -5.24
C GLY A 132 3.23 13.14 -5.88
N TYR A 133 2.13 12.45 -5.56
CA TYR A 133 1.75 11.17 -6.17
C TYR A 133 0.38 11.27 -6.84
N ASP A 134 0.27 10.70 -8.04
CA ASP A 134 -0.99 10.41 -8.72
C ASP A 134 -1.46 9.01 -8.35
N ALA A 135 -2.77 8.86 -8.13
CA ALA A 135 -3.35 7.61 -7.66
C ALA A 135 -4.49 7.12 -8.56
N ARG A 136 -4.54 5.81 -8.76
CA ARG A 136 -5.69 5.11 -9.36
C ARG A 136 -6.15 4.04 -8.39
N TRP A 137 -7.46 3.89 -8.24
CA TRP A 137 -8.04 2.94 -7.30
C TRP A 137 -9.27 2.26 -7.85
N SER A 138 -9.60 1.10 -7.27
CA SER A 138 -10.84 0.36 -7.55
C SER A 138 -11.25 -0.46 -6.34
N CYS A 139 -12.53 -0.80 -6.25
CA CYS A 139 -13.02 -1.82 -5.33
C CYS A 139 -13.22 -3.13 -6.10
N ILE A 140 -12.66 -4.22 -5.59
CA ILE A 140 -12.71 -5.54 -6.20
C ILE A 140 -13.27 -6.52 -5.18
N ARG A 141 -14.28 -7.28 -5.58
CA ARG A 141 -14.82 -8.38 -4.76
C ARG A 141 -14.11 -9.67 -5.11
N ALA A 142 -13.83 -10.47 -4.11
CA ALA A 142 -13.26 -11.79 -4.33
C ALA A 142 -14.16 -12.67 -5.22
N SER A 143 -15.49 -12.53 -5.10
CA SER A 143 -16.47 -13.20 -5.99
C SER A 143 -16.34 -12.79 -7.46
N ASP A 144 -15.89 -11.58 -7.76
CA ASP A 144 -15.75 -11.10 -9.15
C ASP A 144 -14.58 -11.79 -9.88
N ILE A 145 -13.69 -12.41 -9.13
CA ILE A 145 -12.54 -13.19 -9.61
C ILE A 145 -12.67 -14.69 -9.31
N GLY A 146 -13.90 -15.16 -8.99
CA GLY A 146 -14.20 -16.59 -8.84
C GLY A 146 -14.10 -17.19 -7.44
N ALA A 147 -13.83 -16.39 -6.40
CA ALA A 147 -13.84 -16.88 -5.04
C ALA A 147 -15.27 -17.11 -4.50
N ALA A 148 -15.41 -18.08 -3.57
CA ALA A 148 -16.70 -18.46 -2.99
C ALA A 148 -17.23 -17.47 -1.91
N HIS A 149 -16.59 -16.32 -1.74
CA HIS A 149 -16.96 -15.30 -0.74
C HIS A 149 -16.91 -13.89 -1.33
N HIS A 150 -17.63 -12.95 -0.71
CA HIS A 150 -17.77 -11.60 -1.25
C HIS A 150 -16.60 -10.67 -0.95
N ARG A 151 -15.80 -10.90 0.08
CA ARG A 151 -14.66 -10.04 0.52
C ARG A 151 -14.37 -8.86 -0.43
N ASP A 152 -15.04 -7.73 -0.20
CA ASP A 152 -14.90 -6.51 -1.00
C ASP A 152 -13.74 -5.68 -0.46
N ARG A 153 -12.78 -5.32 -1.32
CA ARG A 153 -11.57 -4.60 -0.95
C ARG A 153 -11.28 -3.46 -1.91
N TRP A 154 -10.84 -2.36 -1.34
CA TRP A 154 -10.31 -1.23 -2.05
C TRP A 154 -8.81 -1.43 -2.27
N PHE A 155 -8.38 -1.26 -3.51
CA PHE A 155 -7.00 -1.28 -3.91
C PHE A 155 -6.63 0.04 -4.57
N CYS A 156 -5.43 0.53 -4.31
CA CYS A 156 -4.90 1.75 -4.91
C CYS A 156 -3.46 1.52 -5.36
N VAL A 157 -3.15 2.05 -6.52
CA VAL A 157 -1.79 2.17 -7.02
C VAL A 157 -1.49 3.65 -7.16
N ALA A 158 -0.35 4.09 -6.60
CA ALA A 158 0.10 5.46 -6.76
C ALA A 158 1.53 5.51 -7.29
N VAL A 159 1.81 6.51 -8.14
CA VAL A 159 3.12 6.76 -8.75
C VAL A 159 3.47 8.24 -8.60
N PRO A 160 4.76 8.63 -8.59
CA PRO A 160 5.15 10.02 -8.57
C PRO A 160 4.48 10.80 -9.70
N GLN A 161 4.01 12.02 -9.40
CA GLN A 161 3.49 12.94 -10.40
C GLN A 161 4.60 13.35 -11.37
N ASP A 162 4.29 13.31 -12.65
CA ASP A 162 5.11 13.90 -13.69
C ASP A 162 4.24 14.75 -14.63
N SER A 163 4.82 15.81 -15.18
CA SER A 163 4.12 16.71 -16.09
C SER A 163 3.66 16.06 -17.39
N ASP A 164 4.23 14.90 -17.74
CA ASP A 164 4.06 14.25 -19.04
C ASP A 164 3.32 12.90 -18.94
N GLY A 165 2.90 12.49 -17.74
CA GLY A 165 2.20 11.20 -17.49
C GLY A 165 3.07 9.97 -17.71
N GLN A 166 4.39 10.13 -17.83
CA GLN A 166 5.32 9.05 -18.15
C GLN A 166 5.46 8.00 -17.03
N SER A 167 5.23 8.39 -15.77
CA SER A 167 5.32 7.46 -14.63
C SER A 167 4.35 6.30 -14.75
N TRP A 168 3.12 6.54 -15.23
CA TRP A 168 2.14 5.48 -15.48
C TRP A 168 2.54 4.57 -16.63
N ASP A 169 3.11 5.13 -17.71
CA ASP A 169 3.53 4.36 -18.88
C ASP A 169 4.80 3.56 -18.60
N GLN A 170 5.73 4.11 -17.83
CA GLN A 170 6.92 3.40 -17.36
C GLN A 170 6.54 2.22 -16.45
N TRP A 171 5.61 2.44 -15.51
CA TRP A 171 5.13 1.35 -14.66
C TRP A 171 4.44 0.25 -15.46
N ARG A 172 3.57 0.60 -16.42
CA ARG A 172 2.92 -0.37 -17.30
C ARG A 172 3.90 -1.18 -18.14
N SER A 173 4.93 -0.54 -18.66
CA SER A 173 5.92 -1.22 -19.51
C SER A 173 6.86 -2.10 -18.71
N ALA A 174 7.13 -1.75 -17.44
CA ALA A 174 7.96 -2.55 -16.53
C ALA A 174 7.20 -3.75 -15.93
N THR A 175 5.86 -3.73 -15.94
CA THR A 175 5.04 -4.82 -15.38
C THR A 175 4.94 -5.99 -16.37
N PRO A 176 5.22 -7.25 -15.97
CA PRO A 176 5.10 -8.40 -16.85
C PRO A 176 3.73 -8.50 -17.51
N ARG A 177 3.68 -8.86 -18.80
CA ARG A 177 2.41 -8.98 -19.56
C ARG A 177 1.37 -9.93 -18.95
N GLN A 178 1.81 -10.88 -18.12
CA GLN A 178 0.91 -11.82 -17.43
C GLN A 178 0.06 -11.14 -16.35
N ALA A 179 0.53 -10.03 -15.76
CA ALA A 179 -0.25 -9.21 -14.84
C ALA A 179 -1.20 -8.24 -15.56
N GLN A 180 -1.05 -8.07 -16.87
CA GLN A 180 -1.94 -7.27 -17.72
C GLN A 180 -3.05 -8.16 -18.28
N GLY A 181 -3.84 -8.82 -17.43
CA GLY A 181 -5.03 -9.54 -17.87
C GLY A 181 -5.93 -8.64 -18.71
N PRO A 182 -6.79 -9.21 -19.61
CA PRO A 182 -7.69 -8.41 -20.42
C PRO A 182 -8.55 -7.56 -19.48
N CYS A 183 -8.47 -6.24 -19.65
CA CYS A 183 -9.34 -5.31 -18.96
C CYS A 183 -10.78 -5.69 -19.32
N THR A 184 -11.46 -6.38 -18.43
CA THR A 184 -12.88 -6.63 -18.60
C THR A 184 -13.59 -5.30 -18.39
N SER A 185 -14.41 -4.90 -19.37
CA SER A 185 -15.03 -3.59 -19.59
C SER A 185 -15.80 -2.93 -18.42
N ARG A 186 -15.68 -3.44 -17.19
CA ARG A 186 -16.24 -2.88 -15.96
C ARG A 186 -15.28 -2.03 -15.14
N PHE A 187 -13.98 -2.01 -15.47
CA PHE A 187 -12.93 -1.41 -14.63
C PHE A 187 -11.90 -0.56 -15.41
N CYS A 188 -12.15 -0.29 -16.68
CA CYS A 188 -11.36 0.65 -17.48
C CYS A 188 -12.02 2.01 -17.56
#